data_ceb79eac39c356c1a888335e1879b6a3
#
_entry.id   ceb79eac39c356c1a888335e1879b6a3
#
_cell.length_a   1.000
_cell.length_b   1.000
_cell.length_c   1.000
_cell.angle_alpha   90.00
_cell.angle_beta   90.00
_cell.angle_gamma   90.00
#
_symmetry.space_group_name_H-M   'P 1'
#
loop_
_entity.id
_entity.type
_entity.pdbx_description
1 polymer ?
#
loop_
_entity_poly.entity_id
_entity_poly.type
_entity_poly.pdbx_seq_one_letter_code
_entity_poly.pdbx_strand_id
1 'polypeptide(L)'
;VGSEMCIRDRVVENMAASFKDRYRRNKETLEWYDALAMAVAVIALVFTFGVRIVKVDGHSMDPTLSNGERILINLLKKPDYDDIVVVDGYTEYGRPLVKRVIGKGGDTIDIDFTAGIVYRNGEALDEPYTAEPTYLYESVDFPITVPDGCLFLMGDNRNNSTDSRDTRVGCVDERDIMGAAVLRVLPFGKIGAAQ
;
A
#
# COMPACT_ATOMS: atom_id res chain seq x y z
N VAL A 1 -56.28 24.71 51.73
CA VAL A 1 -54.83 24.70 51.95
C VAL A 1 -54.21 23.41 51.35
N GLY A 2 -54.93 22.28 51.19
CA GLY A 2 -54.35 21.01 50.67
C GLY A 2 -54.21 20.89 49.14
N SER A 3 -54.99 21.63 48.34
CA SER A 3 -55.00 21.51 46.89
C SER A 3 -53.86 22.27 46.18
N GLU A 4 -53.46 23.41 46.70
CA GLU A 4 -52.36 24.25 46.11
C GLU A 4 -50.99 23.64 46.35
N MET A 5 -50.80 22.96 47.49
CA MET A 5 -49.57 22.25 47.79
C MET A 5 -49.35 21.03 46.83
N CYS A 6 -50.41 20.32 46.50
CA CYS A 6 -50.41 19.17 45.61
C CYS A 6 -50.17 19.57 44.13
N ILE A 7 -50.55 20.80 43.70
CA ILE A 7 -50.29 21.33 42.34
C ILE A 7 -48.83 21.76 42.23
N ARG A 8 -48.31 22.43 43.25
CA ARG A 8 -46.91 22.90 43.27
C ARG A 8 -45.93 21.75 43.25
N ASP A 9 -46.21 20.67 43.99
CA ASP A 9 -45.33 19.50 43.98
C ASP A 9 -45.33 18.78 42.64
N ARG A 10 -46.46 18.64 41.96
CA ARG A 10 -46.54 18.10 40.57
C ARG A 10 -45.81 18.95 39.53
N VAL A 11 -45.85 20.26 39.65
CA VAL A 11 -45.14 21.17 38.73
C VAL A 11 -43.63 21.01 38.91
N VAL A 12 -43.14 20.94 40.15
CA VAL A 12 -41.73 20.75 40.47
C VAL A 12 -41.24 19.38 39.95
N GLU A 13 -42.02 18.30 40.14
CA GLU A 13 -41.71 16.97 39.63
C GLU A 13 -41.65 16.92 38.11
N ASN A 14 -42.62 17.56 37.43
CA ASN A 14 -42.60 17.62 35.97
C ASN A 14 -41.44 18.46 35.41
N MET A 15 -41.04 19.53 36.07
CA MET A 15 -39.87 20.32 35.71
C MET A 15 -38.57 19.54 35.90
N ALA A 16 -38.44 18.83 37.01
CA ALA A 16 -37.29 17.96 37.29
C ALA A 16 -37.17 16.81 36.27
N ALA A 17 -38.29 16.14 35.93
CA ALA A 17 -38.34 15.12 34.91
C ALA A 17 -37.93 15.65 33.52
N SER A 18 -38.48 16.83 33.12
CA SER A 18 -38.13 17.47 31.85
C SER A 18 -36.64 17.87 31.78
N PHE A 19 -36.09 18.37 32.88
CA PHE A 19 -34.65 18.68 32.95
C PHE A 19 -33.78 17.44 32.85
N LYS A 20 -34.15 16.34 33.52
CA LYS A 20 -33.44 15.06 33.48
C LYS A 20 -33.48 14.46 32.10
N ASP A 21 -34.60 14.53 31.38
CA ASP A 21 -34.72 14.03 30.00
C ASP A 21 -33.93 14.87 29.00
N ARG A 22 -33.85 16.19 29.20
CA ARG A 22 -33.04 17.10 28.38
C ARG A 22 -31.54 16.83 28.60
N TYR A 23 -31.15 16.66 29.85
CA TYR A 23 -29.76 16.32 30.20
C TYR A 23 -29.35 14.96 29.61
N ARG A 24 -30.21 13.96 29.69
CA ARG A 24 -29.98 12.62 29.13
C ARG A 24 -29.82 12.67 27.61
N ARG A 25 -30.70 13.38 26.90
CA ARG A 25 -30.58 13.55 25.44
C ARG A 25 -29.29 14.26 25.04
N ASN A 26 -28.95 15.33 25.75
CA ASN A 26 -27.70 16.05 25.46
C ASN A 26 -26.47 15.16 25.71
N LYS A 27 -26.48 14.32 26.73
CA LYS A 27 -25.40 13.36 27.00
C LYS A 27 -25.28 12.31 25.90
N GLU A 28 -26.38 11.71 25.47
CA GLU A 28 -26.41 10.72 24.38
C GLU A 28 -25.91 11.33 23.05
N THR A 29 -26.29 12.58 22.76
CA THR A 29 -25.78 13.26 21.55
C THR A 29 -24.28 13.58 21.63
N LEU A 30 -23.77 13.99 22.79
CA LEU A 30 -22.35 14.24 22.99
C LEU A 30 -21.53 12.95 22.85
N GLU A 31 -21.98 11.85 23.46
CA GLU A 31 -21.34 10.54 23.33
C GLU A 31 -21.27 10.08 21.86
N TRP A 32 -22.31 10.37 21.07
CA TRP A 32 -22.31 10.07 19.64
C TRP A 32 -21.29 10.93 18.85
N TYR A 33 -21.16 12.23 19.17
CA TYR A 33 -20.14 13.09 18.56
C TYR A 33 -18.73 12.68 18.94
N ASP A 34 -18.50 12.27 20.18
CA ASP A 34 -17.20 11.75 20.62
C ASP A 34 -16.83 10.48 19.87
N ALA A 35 -17.77 9.55 19.71
CA ALA A 35 -17.58 8.33 18.94
C ALA A 35 -17.26 8.63 17.46
N LEU A 36 -18.00 9.59 16.85
CA LEU A 36 -17.74 10.02 15.48
C LEU A 36 -16.37 10.67 15.34
N ALA A 37 -16.00 11.56 16.26
CA ALA A 37 -14.71 12.23 16.25
C ALA A 37 -13.56 11.22 16.38
N MET A 38 -13.70 10.25 17.27
CA MET A 38 -12.74 9.15 17.43
C MET A 38 -12.63 8.31 16.15
N ALA A 39 -13.75 7.95 15.52
CA ALA A 39 -13.74 7.19 14.28
C ALA A 39 -13.02 7.95 13.15
N VAL A 40 -13.30 9.25 13.01
CA VAL A 40 -12.63 10.11 12.02
C VAL A 40 -11.13 10.21 12.31
N ALA A 41 -10.74 10.36 13.59
CA ALA A 41 -9.34 10.42 13.98
C ALA A 41 -8.60 9.11 13.67
N VAL A 42 -9.22 7.96 13.95
CA VAL A 42 -8.63 6.63 13.62
C VAL A 42 -8.49 6.46 12.11
N ILE A 43 -9.51 6.81 11.34
CA ILE A 43 -9.45 6.75 9.86
C ILE A 43 -8.32 7.66 9.35
N ALA A 44 -8.22 8.89 9.85
CA ALA A 44 -7.15 9.81 9.46
C ALA A 44 -5.76 9.25 9.78
N LEU A 45 -5.58 8.63 10.95
CA LEU A 45 -4.32 7.96 11.33
C LEU A 45 -3.98 6.81 10.38
N VAL A 46 -4.95 5.95 10.06
CA VAL A 46 -4.73 4.82 9.14
C VAL A 46 -4.30 5.31 7.76
N PHE A 47 -4.97 6.33 7.20
CA PHE A 47 -4.61 6.87 5.89
C PHE A 47 -3.33 7.73 5.90
N THR A 48 -2.91 8.23 7.06
CA THR A 48 -1.67 9.02 7.16
C THR A 48 -0.44 8.10 7.30
N PHE A 49 -0.54 7.04 8.11
CA PHE A 49 0.60 6.23 8.52
C PHE A 49 0.54 4.76 8.07
N GLY A 50 -0.62 4.25 7.72
CA GLY A 50 -0.80 2.83 7.42
C GLY A 50 -0.87 2.50 5.93
N VAL A 51 -1.63 3.28 5.18
CA VAL A 51 -1.91 2.97 3.77
C VAL A 51 -1.95 4.22 2.89
N ARG A 52 -1.62 4.04 1.61
CA ARG A 52 -1.68 5.12 0.61
C ARG A 52 -2.21 4.59 -0.71
N ILE A 53 -2.94 5.41 -1.46
CA ILE A 53 -3.36 5.08 -2.82
C ILE A 53 -2.36 5.71 -3.80
N VAL A 54 -1.81 4.88 -4.68
CA VAL A 54 -0.84 5.27 -5.71
C VAL A 54 -1.44 4.96 -7.08
N LYS A 55 -1.24 5.87 -8.04
CA LYS A 55 -1.57 5.64 -9.44
C LYS A 55 -0.39 4.98 -10.13
N VAL A 56 -0.65 3.90 -10.87
CA VAL A 56 0.33 3.27 -11.75
C VAL A 56 0.49 4.13 -13.00
N ASP A 57 1.72 4.52 -13.32
CA ASP A 57 2.04 5.28 -14.52
C ASP A 57 3.05 4.51 -15.37
N GLY A 58 2.67 4.22 -16.61
CA GLY A 58 3.47 3.42 -17.54
C GLY A 58 3.02 1.97 -17.67
N HIS A 59 3.80 1.20 -18.41
CA HIS A 59 3.50 -0.14 -18.88
C HIS A 59 4.47 -1.22 -18.36
N SER A 60 5.38 -0.85 -17.44
CA SER A 60 6.44 -1.75 -16.97
C SER A 60 5.93 -2.91 -16.11
N MET A 61 4.69 -2.82 -15.61
CA MET A 61 4.05 -3.87 -14.81
C MET A 61 2.93 -4.62 -15.54
N ASP A 62 2.75 -4.38 -16.84
CA ASP A 62 1.83 -5.19 -17.66
C ASP A 62 2.33 -6.65 -17.71
N PRO A 63 1.45 -7.66 -17.62
CA PRO A 63 0.00 -7.60 -17.62
C PRO A 63 -0.60 -7.43 -16.20
N THR A 64 0.21 -7.50 -15.14
CA THR A 64 -0.27 -7.51 -13.75
C THR A 64 -0.96 -6.19 -13.38
N LEU A 65 -0.30 -5.05 -13.65
CA LEU A 65 -0.84 -3.71 -13.40
C LEU A 65 -0.72 -2.87 -14.65
N SER A 66 -1.83 -2.32 -15.12
CA SER A 66 -1.87 -1.50 -16.31
C SER A 66 -1.82 -0.01 -16.00
N ASN A 67 -1.40 0.77 -16.99
CA ASN A 67 -1.35 2.22 -16.90
C ASN A 67 -2.68 2.83 -16.46
N GLY A 68 -2.64 3.76 -15.49
CA GLY A 68 -3.81 4.46 -14.96
C GLY A 68 -4.53 3.72 -13.83
N GLU A 69 -4.24 2.47 -13.56
CA GLU A 69 -4.79 1.73 -12.42
C GLU A 69 -4.37 2.38 -11.10
N ARG A 70 -5.17 2.18 -10.06
CA ARG A 70 -4.83 2.65 -8.70
C ARG A 70 -4.71 1.48 -7.76
N ILE A 71 -3.61 1.46 -7.04
CA ILE A 71 -3.29 0.45 -6.05
C ILE A 71 -3.23 1.06 -4.65
N LEU A 72 -3.68 0.28 -3.67
CA LEU A 72 -3.50 0.57 -2.26
C LEU A 72 -2.18 -0.08 -1.80
N ILE A 73 -1.29 0.73 -1.27
CA ILE A 73 -0.03 0.25 -0.68
C ILE A 73 -0.09 0.30 0.84
N ASN A 74 0.51 -0.69 1.49
CA ASN A 74 0.73 -0.72 2.93
C ASN A 74 2.15 -0.18 3.22
N LEU A 75 2.22 0.93 3.96
CA LEU A 75 3.47 1.62 4.30
C LEU A 75 4.27 0.91 5.41
N LEU A 76 3.61 -0.01 6.16
CA LEU A 76 4.20 -0.70 7.30
C LEU A 76 4.64 -2.13 6.96
N LYS A 77 4.24 -2.63 5.78
CA LYS A 77 4.61 -3.98 5.35
C LYS A 77 6.05 -3.99 4.86
N LYS A 78 6.89 -4.82 5.48
CA LYS A 78 8.22 -5.12 4.93
C LYS A 78 8.07 -5.89 3.62
N PRO A 79 8.81 -5.48 2.57
CA PRO A 79 8.80 -6.19 1.30
C PRO A 79 9.24 -7.66 1.43
N ASP A 80 8.56 -8.55 0.75
CA ASP A 80 8.93 -9.94 0.62
C ASP A 80 9.04 -10.33 -0.87
N TYR A 81 9.57 -11.52 -1.16
CA TYR A 81 9.65 -12.02 -2.53
C TYR A 81 8.29 -11.95 -3.21
N ASP A 82 8.31 -11.62 -4.49
CA ASP A 82 7.16 -11.46 -5.37
C ASP A 82 6.18 -10.33 -5.00
N ASP A 83 6.43 -9.59 -3.91
CA ASP A 83 5.65 -8.40 -3.60
C ASP A 83 5.87 -7.31 -4.66
N ILE A 84 4.79 -6.66 -5.05
CA ILE A 84 4.87 -5.43 -5.84
C ILE A 84 5.09 -4.26 -4.89
N VAL A 85 6.15 -3.49 -5.10
CA VAL A 85 6.54 -2.37 -4.25
C VAL A 85 6.54 -1.07 -5.03
N VAL A 86 6.33 0.02 -4.31
CA VAL A 86 6.49 1.38 -4.83
C VAL A 86 7.78 1.95 -4.26
N VAL A 87 8.69 2.31 -5.16
CA VAL A 87 9.97 2.96 -4.84
C VAL A 87 9.77 4.47 -4.91
N ASP A 88 10.32 5.22 -3.97
CA ASP A 88 10.33 6.67 -4.03
C ASP A 88 11.33 7.17 -5.10
N GLY A 89 11.14 8.39 -5.57
CA GLY A 89 11.96 8.98 -6.64
C GLY A 89 13.38 9.39 -6.24
N TYR A 90 13.92 8.85 -5.14
CA TYR A 90 15.30 9.12 -4.68
C TYR A 90 16.38 8.30 -5.40
N THR A 91 16.01 7.38 -6.29
CA THR A 91 16.96 6.71 -7.17
C THR A 91 17.55 7.69 -8.18
N GLU A 92 18.70 7.40 -8.76
CA GLU A 92 19.31 8.23 -9.84
C GLU A 92 18.38 8.37 -11.05
N TYR A 93 17.39 7.47 -11.19
CA TYR A 93 16.34 7.55 -12.19
C TYR A 93 15.40 8.75 -11.96
N GLY A 94 15.29 9.26 -10.72
CA GLY A 94 14.61 10.51 -10.35
C GLY A 94 13.09 10.47 -10.45
N ARG A 95 12.47 9.29 -10.52
CA ARG A 95 11.01 9.10 -10.60
C ARG A 95 10.57 7.93 -9.72
N PRO A 96 9.39 8.00 -9.09
CA PRO A 96 8.80 6.85 -8.43
C PRO A 96 8.59 5.69 -9.40
N LEU A 97 8.87 4.48 -8.94
CA LEU A 97 8.75 3.25 -9.73
C LEU A 97 7.81 2.28 -9.01
N VAL A 98 7.06 1.50 -9.80
CA VAL A 98 6.31 0.34 -9.31
C VAL A 98 6.98 -0.89 -9.91
N LYS A 99 7.48 -1.79 -9.07
CA LYS A 99 8.26 -2.96 -9.48
C LYS A 99 7.97 -4.15 -8.57
N ARG A 100 8.39 -5.34 -9.00
CA ARG A 100 8.30 -6.58 -8.22
C ARG A 100 9.64 -6.92 -7.57
N VAL A 101 9.61 -7.41 -6.34
CA VAL A 101 10.79 -7.89 -5.60
C VAL A 101 11.20 -9.25 -6.13
N ILE A 102 12.36 -9.31 -6.76
CA ILE A 102 12.94 -10.55 -7.32
C ILE A 102 14.04 -11.11 -6.42
N GLY A 103 14.83 -10.22 -5.79
CA GLY A 103 15.89 -10.61 -4.88
C GLY A 103 15.98 -9.70 -3.69
N LYS A 104 16.54 -10.20 -2.59
CA LYS A 104 16.75 -9.52 -1.32
C LYS A 104 18.23 -9.58 -0.95
N GLY A 105 18.64 -8.76 0.02
CA GLY A 105 20.02 -8.71 0.47
C GLY A 105 20.63 -10.10 0.73
N GLY A 106 21.78 -10.36 0.15
CA GLY A 106 22.49 -11.64 0.17
C GLY A 106 22.16 -12.58 -0.99
N ASP A 107 21.09 -12.37 -1.75
CA ASP A 107 20.77 -13.19 -2.92
C ASP A 107 21.73 -12.93 -4.08
N THR A 108 22.03 -13.96 -4.84
CA THR A 108 22.70 -13.86 -6.13
C THR A 108 21.66 -13.99 -7.24
N ILE A 109 21.54 -12.96 -8.05
CA ILE A 109 20.66 -12.94 -9.23
C ILE A 109 21.49 -13.14 -10.48
N ASP A 110 21.03 -14.03 -11.34
CA ASP A 110 21.60 -14.27 -12.66
C ASP A 110 20.50 -14.32 -13.71
N ILE A 111 20.79 -13.93 -14.95
CA ILE A 111 19.81 -13.90 -16.03
C ILE A 111 20.43 -14.48 -17.29
N ASP A 112 19.86 -15.57 -17.79
CA ASP A 112 20.14 -16.06 -19.14
C ASP A 112 19.25 -15.33 -20.14
N PHE A 113 19.76 -14.27 -20.72
CA PHE A 113 19.04 -13.46 -21.71
C PHE A 113 18.79 -14.18 -23.04
N THR A 114 19.45 -15.33 -23.28
CA THR A 114 19.21 -16.15 -24.47
C THR A 114 17.99 -17.06 -24.27
N ALA A 115 17.92 -17.70 -23.09
CA ALA A 115 16.78 -18.51 -22.69
C ALA A 115 15.63 -17.68 -22.13
N GLY A 116 15.93 -16.45 -21.66
CA GLY A 116 14.97 -15.54 -21.03
C GLY A 116 14.61 -15.93 -19.59
N ILE A 117 15.51 -16.65 -18.90
CA ILE A 117 15.27 -17.22 -17.57
C ILE A 117 16.02 -16.41 -16.52
N VAL A 118 15.32 -16.07 -15.43
CA VAL A 118 15.89 -15.43 -14.25
C VAL A 118 16.18 -16.49 -13.19
N TYR A 119 17.37 -16.43 -12.61
CA TYR A 119 17.81 -17.32 -11.54
C TYR A 119 18.03 -16.53 -10.26
N ARG A 120 17.63 -17.10 -9.13
CA ARG A 120 17.96 -16.62 -7.80
C ARG A 120 18.67 -17.74 -7.03
N ASN A 121 19.89 -17.47 -6.59
CA ASN A 121 20.75 -18.43 -5.89
C ASN A 121 20.98 -19.73 -6.68
N GLY A 122 21.02 -19.62 -8.02
CA GLY A 122 21.23 -20.76 -8.94
C GLY A 122 19.97 -21.56 -9.28
N GLU A 123 18.80 -21.19 -8.71
CA GLU A 123 17.51 -21.81 -9.01
C GLU A 123 16.70 -20.94 -9.97
N ALA A 124 16.16 -21.52 -11.05
CA ALA A 124 15.30 -20.82 -11.98
C ALA A 124 13.99 -20.42 -11.29
N LEU A 125 13.60 -19.16 -11.45
CA LEU A 125 12.34 -18.66 -10.90
C LEU A 125 11.15 -19.09 -11.75
N ASP A 126 10.04 -19.44 -11.09
CA ASP A 126 8.74 -19.61 -11.73
C ASP A 126 8.02 -18.25 -11.71
N GLU A 127 7.83 -17.66 -12.88
CA GLU A 127 7.38 -16.27 -13.02
C GLU A 127 6.08 -16.17 -13.85
N PRO A 128 4.96 -16.71 -13.35
CA PRO A 128 3.69 -16.76 -14.09
C PRO A 128 3.08 -15.38 -14.33
N TYR A 129 3.59 -14.34 -13.68
CA TYR A 129 3.14 -12.96 -13.79
C TYR A 129 3.75 -12.20 -14.99
N THR A 130 4.78 -12.74 -15.62
CA THR A 130 5.40 -12.13 -16.80
C THR A 130 4.65 -12.47 -18.08
N ALA A 131 4.54 -11.51 -19.00
CA ALA A 131 3.92 -11.75 -20.30
C ALA A 131 4.81 -12.56 -21.23
N GLU A 132 6.11 -12.43 -21.09
CA GLU A 132 7.14 -13.04 -21.93
C GLU A 132 8.45 -13.20 -21.15
N PRO A 133 9.34 -14.12 -21.58
CA PRO A 133 10.65 -14.31 -20.96
C PRO A 133 11.54 -13.06 -21.04
N THR A 134 12.58 -12.99 -20.19
CA THR A 134 13.45 -11.83 -20.02
C THR A 134 14.58 -11.81 -21.05
N TYR A 135 14.41 -11.13 -22.17
CA TYR A 135 15.41 -11.04 -23.22
C TYR A 135 16.20 -9.72 -23.24
N LEU A 136 15.63 -8.65 -22.64
CA LEU A 136 16.26 -7.34 -22.65
C LEU A 136 17.42 -7.28 -21.64
N TYR A 137 18.63 -7.20 -22.16
CA TYR A 137 19.83 -6.82 -21.40
C TYR A 137 19.88 -5.29 -21.30
N GLU A 138 20.18 -4.80 -20.12
CA GLU A 138 20.38 -3.37 -19.87
C GLU A 138 21.88 -3.12 -19.54
N SER A 139 22.18 -2.40 -18.45
CA SER A 139 23.54 -1.95 -18.17
C SER A 139 24.22 -2.58 -16.98
N VAL A 140 23.55 -3.53 -16.29
CA VAL A 140 24.08 -4.26 -15.14
C VAL A 140 24.64 -5.60 -15.60
N ASP A 141 25.85 -5.93 -15.18
CA ASP A 141 26.47 -7.21 -15.43
C ASP A 141 25.95 -8.31 -14.47
N PHE A 142 25.75 -9.51 -14.96
CA PHE A 142 25.28 -10.69 -14.22
C PHE A 142 26.33 -11.79 -14.19
N PRO A 143 26.39 -12.62 -13.12
CA PRO A 143 25.53 -12.57 -11.93
C PRO A 143 25.86 -11.37 -11.00
N ILE A 144 24.84 -10.88 -10.29
CA ILE A 144 24.99 -9.84 -9.28
C ILE A 144 24.55 -10.35 -7.90
N THR A 145 25.30 -10.03 -6.86
CA THR A 145 24.87 -10.26 -5.47
C THR A 145 24.20 -8.99 -4.93
N VAL A 146 22.96 -9.13 -4.45
CA VAL A 146 22.19 -8.03 -3.88
C VAL A 146 22.82 -7.60 -2.55
N PRO A 147 23.20 -6.32 -2.37
CA PRO A 147 23.76 -5.84 -1.10
C PRO A 147 22.77 -6.00 0.06
N ASP A 148 23.30 -6.18 1.28
CA ASP A 148 22.48 -6.25 2.50
C ASP A 148 21.62 -4.97 2.64
N GLY A 149 20.36 -5.15 2.99
CA GLY A 149 19.39 -4.06 3.13
C GLY A 149 18.90 -3.47 1.80
N CYS A 150 19.25 -4.09 0.67
CA CYS A 150 18.76 -3.72 -0.66
C CYS A 150 17.85 -4.79 -1.26
N LEU A 151 17.11 -4.38 -2.27
CA LEU A 151 16.23 -5.21 -3.06
C LEU A 151 16.63 -5.15 -4.53
N PHE A 152 16.55 -6.29 -5.22
CA PHE A 152 16.62 -6.36 -6.67
C PHE A 152 15.19 -6.41 -7.22
N LEU A 153 14.83 -5.42 -8.01
CA LEU A 153 13.47 -5.17 -8.46
C LEU A 153 13.38 -5.31 -9.97
N MET A 154 12.33 -5.96 -10.48
CA MET A 154 12.06 -6.04 -11.90
C MET A 154 10.61 -5.68 -12.22
N GLY A 155 10.38 -5.15 -13.43
CA GLY A 155 9.03 -5.03 -13.97
C GLY A 155 8.49 -6.35 -14.48
N ASP A 156 7.18 -6.56 -14.43
CA ASP A 156 6.54 -7.76 -14.99
C ASP A 156 6.56 -7.74 -16.53
N ASN A 157 6.57 -6.56 -17.12
CA ASN A 157 6.84 -6.37 -18.55
C ASN A 157 8.35 -6.34 -18.81
N ARG A 158 8.98 -7.49 -18.77
CA ARG A 158 10.42 -7.71 -18.77
C ARG A 158 11.17 -6.96 -19.85
N ASN A 159 10.65 -6.89 -21.06
CA ASN A 159 11.31 -6.30 -22.20
C ASN A 159 10.88 -4.84 -22.44
N ASN A 160 10.06 -4.28 -21.54
CA ASN A 160 9.63 -2.87 -21.56
C ASN A 160 9.59 -2.26 -20.16
N SER A 161 10.68 -2.42 -19.42
CA SER A 161 10.79 -1.97 -18.04
C SER A 161 12.19 -1.44 -17.81
N THR A 162 12.31 -0.24 -17.22
CA THR A 162 13.54 0.23 -16.59
C THR A 162 13.47 -0.16 -15.11
N ASP A 163 14.41 -0.97 -14.65
CA ASP A 163 14.43 -1.56 -13.32
C ASP A 163 15.86 -1.85 -12.84
N SER A 164 16.05 -2.75 -11.86
CA SER A 164 17.38 -3.01 -11.29
C SER A 164 18.41 -3.56 -12.29
N ARG A 165 18.03 -3.93 -13.50
CA ARG A 165 18.94 -4.26 -14.59
C ARG A 165 19.61 -3.03 -15.21
N ASP A 166 19.06 -1.85 -14.99
CA ASP A 166 19.64 -0.56 -15.41
C ASP A 166 20.42 0.03 -14.22
N THR A 167 21.67 0.40 -14.45
CA THR A 167 22.57 0.99 -13.43
C THR A 167 22.03 2.26 -12.80
N ARG A 168 21.13 2.99 -13.47
CA ARG A 168 20.46 4.17 -12.92
C ARG A 168 19.45 3.84 -11.82
N VAL A 169 18.96 2.61 -11.79
CA VAL A 169 18.09 2.07 -10.73
C VAL A 169 18.89 1.21 -9.78
N GLY A 170 19.62 0.21 -10.31
CA GLY A 170 20.44 -0.72 -9.53
C GLY A 170 19.67 -1.45 -8.44
N CYS A 171 20.40 -1.95 -7.45
CA CYS A 171 19.78 -2.48 -6.24
C CYS A 171 19.24 -1.31 -5.39
N VAL A 172 17.98 -1.38 -4.99
CA VAL A 172 17.26 -0.31 -4.29
C VAL A 172 17.32 -0.55 -2.78
N ASP A 173 17.69 0.46 -2.02
CA ASP A 173 17.69 0.39 -0.55
C ASP A 173 16.23 0.20 -0.02
N GLU A 174 16.05 -0.69 0.94
CA GLU A 174 14.73 -0.93 1.55
C GLU A 174 14.10 0.33 2.14
N ARG A 175 14.92 1.33 2.53
CA ARG A 175 14.46 2.62 3.05
C ARG A 175 13.79 3.50 2.00
N ASP A 176 14.09 3.29 0.72
CA ASP A 176 13.50 4.00 -0.40
C ASP A 176 12.18 3.38 -0.86
N ILE A 177 11.75 2.29 -0.21
CA ILE A 177 10.46 1.66 -0.48
C ILE A 177 9.36 2.41 0.26
N MET A 178 8.46 3.03 -0.49
CA MET A 178 7.28 3.68 0.08
C MET A 178 6.31 2.69 0.72
N GLY A 179 6.18 1.50 0.17
CA GLY A 179 5.30 0.45 0.68
C GLY A 179 5.05 -0.66 -0.34
N ALA A 180 4.44 -1.73 0.13
CA ALA A 180 4.06 -2.87 -0.70
C ALA A 180 2.59 -2.79 -1.13
N ALA A 181 2.30 -3.11 -2.40
CA ALA A 181 0.95 -3.16 -2.93
C ALA A 181 0.15 -4.29 -2.28
N VAL A 182 -1.07 -4.00 -1.90
CA VAL A 182 -1.97 -4.97 -1.27
C VAL A 182 -3.20 -5.22 -2.14
N LEU A 183 -3.76 -4.15 -2.68
CA LEU A 183 -5.04 -4.21 -3.37
C LEU A 183 -5.05 -3.27 -4.57
N ARG A 184 -5.57 -3.74 -5.71
CA ARG A 184 -6.00 -2.87 -6.80
C ARG A 184 -7.39 -2.32 -6.49
N VAL A 185 -7.52 -0.99 -6.45
CA VAL A 185 -8.77 -0.30 -6.08
C VAL A 185 -9.50 0.28 -7.28
N LEU A 186 -8.81 0.56 -8.38
CA LEU A 186 -9.40 1.04 -9.63
C LEU A 186 -8.70 0.39 -10.83
N PRO A 187 -9.48 0.07 -11.89
CA PRO A 187 -10.92 0.27 -12.07
C PRO A 187 -11.76 -0.69 -11.23
N PHE A 188 -12.98 -0.29 -10.88
CA PHE A 188 -13.87 -1.09 -10.00
C PHE A 188 -14.15 -2.51 -10.51
N GLY A 189 -14.10 -2.72 -11.83
CA GLY A 189 -14.28 -4.05 -12.44
C GLY A 189 -13.10 -5.01 -12.24
N LYS A 190 -11.96 -4.53 -11.72
CA LYS A 190 -10.73 -5.31 -11.48
C LYS A 190 -10.24 -5.22 -10.04
N ILE A 191 -11.13 -4.90 -9.08
CA ILE A 191 -10.74 -4.88 -7.66
C ILE A 191 -10.30 -6.27 -7.24
N GLY A 192 -9.12 -6.37 -6.63
CA GLY A 192 -8.55 -7.64 -6.18
C GLY A 192 -7.13 -7.45 -5.66
N ALA A 193 -6.51 -8.55 -5.20
CA ALA A 193 -5.10 -8.53 -4.80
C ALA A 193 -4.23 -7.98 -5.94
N ALA A 194 -3.24 -7.20 -5.59
CA ALA A 194 -2.23 -6.70 -6.52
C ALA A 194 -1.07 -7.72 -6.58
N GLN A 195 -1.35 -8.90 -7.16
CA GLN A 195 -0.41 -10.01 -7.30
C GLN A 195 -0.28 -10.40 -8.76
#